data_1b6c206eb64e89d8cfd0c42d8c98c021
#
_entry.id   1b6c206eb64e89d8cfd0c42d8c98c021
#
_cell.length_a   1.000
_cell.length_b   1.000
_cell.length_c   1.000
_cell.angle_alpha   90.00
_cell.angle_beta   90.00
_cell.angle_gamma   90.00
#
_symmetry.space_group_name_H-M   'P 1'
#
loop_
_entity.id
_entity.type
_entity.pdbx_description
1 polymer ?
#
loop_
_entity_poly.entity_id
_entity_poly.type
_entity_poly.pdbx_seq_one_letter_code
_entity_poly.pdbx_strand_id
1 'polypeptide(L)'
;EMCIRDRYKANTFQVYSSAKNNIDKALQDKYWTALLNQDKDYQNLPPAVILDIDETVLDNSEHQVRSIKNGTNYPVGWKEWVSEETAGALPGVKEYLTYAHTKGVKIFYVTNRTHDLEEYTRNNLKALGLPLDNDMDVLMMKNEKGWTSDKTSRRDLIKKNFRVIHIFGDQLDDFIPLQKTATNITSRKALIDQYSDMWGEKWYMLINPMY
;
A
#
# COMPACT_ATOMS: atom_id res chain seq x y z
N GLU A 1 19.39 -8.27 -16.76
CA GLU A 1 19.16 -7.95 -15.34
C GLU A 1 19.36 -6.46 -15.00
N MET A 2 20.46 -5.81 -15.41
CA MET A 2 20.74 -4.39 -15.11
C MET A 2 19.59 -3.45 -15.52
N CYS A 3 19.14 -3.53 -16.79
CA CYS A 3 18.08 -2.65 -17.30
C CYS A 3 16.71 -2.83 -16.64
N ILE A 4 16.42 -3.98 -16.05
CA ILE A 4 15.18 -4.21 -15.32
C ILE A 4 15.22 -3.49 -13.97
N ARG A 5 16.33 -3.61 -13.24
CA ARG A 5 16.52 -2.96 -11.93
C ARG A 5 16.45 -1.44 -12.04
N ASP A 6 17.10 -0.85 -13.05
CA ASP A 6 17.10 0.60 -13.25
C ASP A 6 15.69 1.12 -13.53
N ARG A 7 14.95 0.46 -14.42
CA ARG A 7 13.57 0.83 -14.77
C ARG A 7 12.63 0.65 -13.59
N TYR A 8 12.73 -0.46 -12.86
CA TYR A 8 11.95 -0.70 -11.66
C TYR A 8 12.15 0.42 -10.64
N LYS A 9 13.41 0.71 -10.31
CA LYS A 9 13.75 1.78 -9.37
C LYS A 9 13.25 3.15 -9.82
N ALA A 10 13.43 3.47 -11.10
CA ALA A 10 12.98 4.73 -11.68
C ALA A 10 11.46 4.87 -11.65
N ASN A 11 10.73 3.82 -12.03
CA ASN A 11 9.27 3.82 -11.98
C ASN A 11 8.75 3.97 -10.54
N THR A 12 9.34 3.28 -9.57
CA THR A 12 8.95 3.40 -8.17
C THR A 12 9.19 4.81 -7.64
N PHE A 13 10.33 5.43 -7.95
CA PHE A 13 10.58 6.85 -7.65
C PHE A 13 9.54 7.78 -8.28
N GLN A 14 9.18 7.56 -9.55
CA GLN A 14 8.18 8.39 -10.23
C GLN A 14 6.81 8.30 -9.53
N VAL A 15 6.39 7.11 -9.11
CA VAL A 15 5.13 6.90 -8.39
C VAL A 15 5.11 7.71 -7.10
N TYR A 16 6.12 7.54 -6.23
CA TYR A 16 6.16 8.25 -4.95
C TYR A 16 6.41 9.75 -5.09
N SER A 17 7.20 10.17 -6.07
CA SER A 17 7.41 11.59 -6.38
C SER A 17 6.12 12.26 -6.87
N SER A 18 5.37 11.61 -7.77
CA SER A 18 4.08 12.10 -8.23
C SER A 18 3.10 12.24 -7.07
N ALA A 19 3.00 11.22 -6.23
CA ALA A 19 2.14 11.24 -5.06
C ALA A 19 2.52 12.38 -4.09
N LYS A 20 3.81 12.57 -3.83
CA LYS A 20 4.30 13.65 -2.97
C LYS A 20 3.90 15.02 -3.50
N ASN A 21 4.01 15.23 -4.81
CA ASN A 21 3.63 16.50 -5.46
C ASN A 21 2.11 16.79 -5.39
N ASN A 22 1.29 15.74 -5.23
CA ASN A 22 -0.17 15.88 -5.13
C ASN A 22 -0.67 16.06 -3.69
N ILE A 23 0.16 15.88 -2.65
CA ILE A 23 -0.28 16.01 -1.24
C ILE A 23 -0.87 17.39 -0.95
N ASP A 24 -0.17 18.46 -1.29
CA ASP A 24 -0.62 19.82 -0.98
C ASP A 24 -1.93 20.16 -1.71
N LYS A 25 -2.09 19.73 -2.97
CA LYS A 25 -3.34 19.85 -3.74
C LYS A 25 -4.47 19.07 -3.05
N ALA A 26 -4.22 17.84 -2.65
CA ALA A 26 -5.19 17.00 -1.97
C ALA A 26 -5.62 17.54 -0.59
N LEU A 27 -4.72 18.24 0.10
CA LEU A 27 -5.02 18.88 1.39
C LEU A 27 -5.85 20.15 1.22
N GLN A 28 -5.62 20.92 0.17
CA GLN A 28 -6.36 22.15 -0.14
C GLN A 28 -7.79 21.87 -0.64
N ASP A 29 -7.97 20.79 -1.40
CA ASP A 29 -9.29 20.40 -1.91
C ASP A 29 -10.02 19.49 -0.89
N LYS A 30 -10.99 20.05 -0.20
CA LYS A 30 -11.82 19.32 0.78
C LYS A 30 -12.63 18.19 0.16
N TYR A 31 -12.89 18.23 -1.15
CA TYR A 31 -13.63 17.18 -1.88
C TYR A 31 -12.71 16.11 -2.47
N TRP A 32 -11.40 16.23 -2.28
CA TRP A 32 -10.46 15.23 -2.71
C TRP A 32 -10.57 13.97 -1.85
N THR A 33 -10.91 12.84 -2.47
CA THR A 33 -10.87 11.53 -1.84
C THR A 33 -10.43 10.47 -2.83
N ALA A 34 -9.67 9.50 -2.34
CA ALA A 34 -9.21 8.31 -3.08
C ALA A 34 -10.18 7.13 -2.94
N LEU A 35 -11.18 7.21 -2.06
CA LEU A 35 -12.17 6.14 -1.89
C LEU A 35 -13.38 6.39 -2.80
N LEU A 36 -13.79 5.34 -3.51
CA LEU A 36 -15.00 5.37 -4.36
C LEU A 36 -16.30 5.50 -3.56
N ASN A 37 -16.26 5.16 -2.29
CA ASN A 37 -17.42 5.11 -1.40
C ASN A 37 -17.15 5.84 -0.07
N GLN A 38 -16.40 6.95 -0.11
CA GLN A 38 -16.22 7.79 1.07
C GLN A 38 -17.59 8.21 1.62
N ASP A 39 -17.76 8.17 2.94
CA ASP A 39 -19.00 8.53 3.60
C ASP A 39 -19.33 10.02 3.37
N LYS A 40 -20.59 10.43 3.56
CA LYS A 40 -20.99 11.84 3.48
C LYS A 40 -20.29 12.63 4.59
N ASP A 41 -20.10 13.92 4.35
CA ASP A 41 -19.50 14.88 5.31
C ASP A 41 -18.01 14.63 5.65
N TYR A 42 -17.29 13.90 4.79
CA TYR A 42 -15.86 13.61 4.96
C TYR A 42 -14.94 14.84 4.83
N GLN A 43 -15.45 15.96 4.34
CA GLN A 43 -14.65 17.16 4.01
C GLN A 43 -13.91 17.73 5.22
N ASN A 44 -14.43 17.50 6.42
CA ASN A 44 -13.85 17.97 7.68
C ASN A 44 -13.08 16.86 8.44
N LEU A 45 -13.06 15.64 7.93
CA LEU A 45 -12.28 14.56 8.52
C LEU A 45 -10.79 14.78 8.31
N PRO A 46 -9.95 14.37 9.27
CA PRO A 46 -8.49 14.44 9.10
C PRO A 46 -8.03 13.61 7.90
N PRO A 47 -7.02 14.10 7.17
CA PRO A 47 -6.53 13.39 5.98
C PRO A 47 -5.75 12.13 6.35
N ALA A 48 -5.89 11.11 5.53
CA ALA A 48 -5.13 9.86 5.65
C ALA A 48 -4.71 9.31 4.29
N VAL A 49 -3.69 8.47 4.30
CA VAL A 49 -3.27 7.65 3.17
C VAL A 49 -3.30 6.17 3.55
N ILE A 50 -3.58 5.32 2.58
CA ILE A 50 -3.59 3.87 2.75
C ILE A 50 -2.51 3.28 1.84
N LEU A 51 -1.67 2.41 2.39
CA LEU A 51 -0.65 1.68 1.63
C LEU A 51 -0.77 0.18 1.91
N ASP A 52 -0.63 -0.63 0.88
CA ASP A 52 -0.21 -2.02 1.06
C ASP A 52 1.25 -2.07 1.54
N ILE A 53 1.73 -3.23 1.95
CA ILE A 53 3.11 -3.40 2.44
C ILE A 53 3.99 -4.09 1.41
N ASP A 54 3.64 -5.29 0.99
CA ASP A 54 4.50 -6.13 0.18
C ASP A 54 4.57 -5.62 -1.27
N GLU A 55 5.76 -5.41 -1.80
CA GLU A 55 6.01 -4.80 -3.12
C GLU A 55 5.37 -3.40 -3.31
N THR A 56 4.94 -2.81 -2.18
CA THR A 56 4.45 -1.43 -2.13
C THR A 56 5.33 -0.58 -1.22
N VAL A 57 5.48 -0.96 0.05
CA VAL A 57 6.35 -0.28 1.03
C VAL A 57 7.66 -1.02 1.21
N LEU A 58 7.61 -2.35 1.31
CA LEU A 58 8.75 -3.24 1.54
C LEU A 58 9.10 -4.04 0.29
N ASP A 59 10.39 -4.18 0.05
CA ASP A 59 10.98 -4.97 -1.04
C ASP A 59 11.27 -6.40 -0.55
N ASN A 60 10.50 -7.37 -1.05
CA ASN A 60 10.68 -8.79 -0.75
C ASN A 60 11.44 -9.54 -1.85
N SER A 61 12.13 -8.85 -2.74
CA SER A 61 12.87 -9.47 -3.85
C SER A 61 13.89 -10.51 -3.38
N GLU A 62 14.47 -10.32 -2.20
CA GLU A 62 15.40 -11.31 -1.63
C GLU A 62 14.72 -12.64 -1.30
N HIS A 63 13.52 -12.61 -0.70
CA HIS A 63 12.72 -13.82 -0.48
C HIS A 63 12.45 -14.54 -1.81
N GLN A 64 12.08 -13.81 -2.84
CA GLN A 64 11.82 -14.39 -4.16
C GLN A 64 13.06 -15.05 -4.75
N VAL A 65 14.22 -14.42 -4.63
CA VAL A 65 15.49 -14.99 -5.07
C VAL A 65 15.82 -16.28 -4.32
N ARG A 66 15.60 -16.30 -2.99
CA ARG A 66 15.76 -17.51 -2.15
C ARG A 66 14.83 -18.63 -2.62
N SER A 67 13.56 -18.31 -2.88
CA SER A 67 12.57 -19.27 -3.37
C SER A 67 12.97 -19.87 -4.72
N ILE A 68 13.41 -19.04 -5.68
CA ILE A 68 13.91 -19.52 -6.99
C ILE A 68 15.11 -20.45 -6.83
N LYS A 69 16.09 -20.08 -6.00
CA LYS A 69 17.29 -20.91 -5.76
C LYS A 69 16.96 -22.25 -5.13
N ASN A 70 15.96 -22.29 -4.27
CA ASN A 70 15.56 -23.49 -3.53
C ASN A 70 14.48 -24.31 -4.27
N GLY A 71 13.99 -23.84 -5.42
CA GLY A 71 12.90 -24.49 -6.14
C GLY A 71 11.58 -24.52 -5.35
N THR A 72 11.33 -23.52 -4.50
CA THR A 72 10.15 -23.40 -3.66
C THR A 72 9.25 -22.26 -4.12
N ASN A 73 7.99 -22.28 -3.67
CA ASN A 73 7.01 -21.20 -3.93
C ASN A 73 6.38 -20.75 -2.60
N TYR A 74 5.81 -19.55 -2.59
CA TYR A 74 4.99 -19.09 -1.48
C TYR A 74 3.95 -20.17 -1.08
N PRO A 75 3.73 -20.43 0.23
CA PRO A 75 4.24 -19.66 1.38
C PRO A 75 5.54 -20.21 2.00
N VAL A 76 6.25 -21.12 1.35
CA VAL A 76 7.48 -21.73 1.91
C VAL A 76 8.56 -20.66 2.13
N GLY A 77 9.11 -20.60 3.36
CA GLY A 77 10.13 -19.62 3.73
C GLY A 77 9.62 -18.20 3.98
N TRP A 78 8.31 -17.94 3.84
CA TRP A 78 7.76 -16.61 4.01
C TRP A 78 7.82 -16.12 5.46
N LYS A 79 7.42 -16.96 6.41
CA LYS A 79 7.44 -16.62 7.83
C LYS A 79 8.86 -16.35 8.32
N GLU A 80 9.79 -17.17 7.91
CA GLU A 80 11.22 -17.04 8.20
C GLU A 80 11.75 -15.71 7.66
N TRP A 81 11.44 -15.39 6.40
CA TRP A 81 11.83 -14.12 5.77
C TRP A 81 11.29 -12.91 6.54
N VAL A 82 10.01 -12.89 6.85
CA VAL A 82 9.40 -11.77 7.58
C VAL A 82 10.00 -11.63 8.98
N SER A 83 10.31 -12.76 9.64
CA SER A 83 10.92 -12.77 10.98
C SER A 83 12.37 -12.28 11.02
N GLU A 84 13.06 -12.20 9.89
CA GLU A 84 14.39 -11.58 9.80
C GLU A 84 14.33 -10.04 9.93
N GLU A 85 13.17 -9.41 9.69
CA GLU A 85 12.96 -7.95 9.81
C GLU A 85 13.91 -7.10 8.93
N THR A 86 14.40 -7.67 7.82
CA THR A 86 15.47 -7.11 6.99
C THR A 86 15.00 -6.59 5.63
N ALA A 87 13.70 -6.70 5.32
CA ALA A 87 13.17 -6.17 4.08
C ALA A 87 13.46 -4.66 3.96
N GLY A 88 14.02 -4.25 2.82
CA GLY A 88 14.31 -2.85 2.52
C GLY A 88 13.06 -2.05 2.18
N ALA A 89 13.12 -0.74 2.32
CA ALA A 89 12.08 0.15 1.84
C ALA A 89 12.16 0.33 0.32
N LEU A 90 11.01 0.33 -0.36
CA LEU A 90 10.97 0.66 -1.78
C LEU A 90 11.47 2.08 -2.05
N PRO A 91 12.11 2.33 -3.21
CA PRO A 91 12.65 3.64 -3.56
C PRO A 91 11.60 4.75 -3.53
N GLY A 92 11.84 5.82 -2.76
CA GLY A 92 10.95 6.99 -2.67
C GLY A 92 9.85 6.91 -1.60
N VAL A 93 9.55 5.72 -1.06
CA VAL A 93 8.48 5.57 -0.06
C VAL A 93 8.77 6.35 1.22
N LYS A 94 9.99 6.30 1.71
CA LYS A 94 10.38 6.99 2.95
C LYS A 94 10.22 8.50 2.83
N GLU A 95 10.66 9.08 1.75
CA GLU A 95 10.53 10.51 1.47
C GLU A 95 9.06 10.93 1.37
N TYR A 96 8.23 10.13 0.71
CA TYR A 96 6.79 10.36 0.61
C TYR A 96 6.13 10.31 1.99
N LEU A 97 6.33 9.22 2.73
CA LEU A 97 5.69 9.01 4.03
C LEU A 97 6.14 10.05 5.08
N THR A 98 7.43 10.40 5.08
CA THR A 98 7.95 11.46 5.94
C THR A 98 7.27 12.79 5.62
N TYR A 99 7.17 13.15 4.34
CA TYR A 99 6.50 14.39 3.93
C TYR A 99 5.02 14.39 4.30
N ALA A 100 4.29 13.31 4.00
CA ALA A 100 2.89 13.17 4.37
C ALA A 100 2.68 13.33 5.89
N HIS A 101 3.51 12.67 6.68
CA HIS A 101 3.48 12.76 8.14
C HIS A 101 3.73 14.19 8.66
N THR A 102 4.70 14.92 8.10
CA THR A 102 4.96 16.33 8.48
C THR A 102 3.80 17.27 8.13
N LYS A 103 2.95 16.88 7.18
CA LYS A 103 1.72 17.61 6.81
C LYS A 103 0.50 17.22 7.65
N GLY A 104 0.66 16.36 8.66
CA GLY A 104 -0.43 15.88 9.51
C GLY A 104 -1.30 14.81 8.86
N VAL A 105 -0.85 14.20 7.79
CA VAL A 105 -1.57 13.09 7.13
C VAL A 105 -1.33 11.80 7.91
N LYS A 106 -2.41 11.13 8.32
CA LYS A 106 -2.34 9.82 8.98
C LYS A 106 -1.97 8.73 7.97
N ILE A 107 -1.10 7.82 8.36
CA ILE A 107 -0.62 6.73 7.50
C ILE A 107 -1.18 5.41 8.01
N PHE A 108 -1.90 4.69 7.14
CA PHE A 108 -2.41 3.36 7.40
C PHE A 108 -1.74 2.35 6.49
N TYR A 109 -1.27 1.26 7.08
CA TYR A 109 -0.76 0.09 6.36
C TYR A 109 -1.84 -0.99 6.37
N VAL A 110 -2.33 -1.38 5.20
CA VAL A 110 -3.39 -2.39 5.04
C VAL A 110 -2.84 -3.55 4.23
N THR A 111 -2.43 -4.61 4.92
CA THR A 111 -1.66 -5.70 4.32
C THR A 111 -2.35 -7.06 4.44
N ASN A 112 -2.04 -7.96 3.51
CA ASN A 112 -2.42 -9.37 3.61
C ASN A 112 -1.37 -10.24 4.32
N ARG A 113 -0.33 -9.64 4.89
CA ARG A 113 0.44 -10.33 5.94
C ARG A 113 -0.51 -10.72 7.07
N THR A 114 -0.35 -11.92 7.62
CA THR A 114 -1.19 -12.44 8.68
C THR A 114 -0.82 -11.86 10.05
N HIS A 115 -1.78 -11.73 10.93
CA HIS A 115 -1.63 -11.09 12.25
C HIS A 115 -0.50 -11.70 13.11
N ASP A 116 -0.22 -13.00 12.97
CA ASP A 116 0.91 -13.65 13.65
C ASP A 116 2.30 -13.13 13.23
N LEU A 117 2.37 -12.32 12.17
CA LEU A 117 3.59 -11.65 11.69
C LEU A 117 3.63 -10.15 12.07
N GLU A 118 2.70 -9.67 12.90
CA GLU A 118 2.56 -8.24 13.18
C GLU A 118 3.81 -7.66 13.83
N GLU A 119 4.32 -8.29 14.87
CA GLU A 119 5.49 -7.80 15.61
C GLU A 119 6.70 -7.63 14.69
N TYR A 120 7.02 -8.63 13.89
CA TYR A 120 8.13 -8.58 12.92
C TYR A 120 7.91 -7.49 11.86
N THR A 121 6.69 -7.36 11.36
CA THR A 121 6.38 -6.33 10.37
C THR A 121 6.51 -4.93 10.96
N ARG A 122 6.02 -4.71 12.17
CA ARG A 122 6.13 -3.44 12.91
C ARG A 122 7.58 -3.08 13.20
N ASN A 123 8.39 -4.04 13.63
CA ASN A 123 9.82 -3.86 13.88
C ASN A 123 10.57 -3.47 12.61
N ASN A 124 10.29 -4.14 11.49
CA ASN A 124 10.92 -3.82 10.21
C ASN A 124 10.57 -2.40 9.74
N LEU A 125 9.29 -2.01 9.80
CA LEU A 125 8.86 -0.64 9.46
C LEU A 125 9.54 0.40 10.37
N LYS A 126 9.63 0.12 11.67
CA LYS A 126 10.29 0.97 12.67
C LYS A 126 11.80 1.11 12.40
N ALA A 127 12.47 0.00 12.10
CA ALA A 127 13.91 0.00 11.80
C ALA A 127 14.23 0.84 10.55
N LEU A 128 13.32 0.90 9.58
CA LEU A 128 13.43 1.77 8.40
C LEU A 128 13.08 3.24 8.69
N GLY A 129 12.60 3.55 9.90
CA GLY A 129 12.15 4.89 10.29
C GLY A 129 10.89 5.32 9.56
N LEU A 130 10.03 4.38 9.19
CA LEU A 130 8.73 4.67 8.59
C LEU A 130 7.71 5.03 9.68
N PRO A 131 6.81 5.99 9.42
CA PRO A 131 5.87 6.46 10.43
C PRO A 131 4.93 5.35 10.90
N LEU A 132 4.86 5.16 12.20
CA LEU A 132 3.89 4.33 12.90
C LEU A 132 3.19 5.19 13.97
N ASP A 133 1.99 4.82 14.34
CA ASP A 133 1.27 5.45 15.42
C ASP A 133 1.31 4.58 16.68
N ASN A 134 1.52 5.19 17.83
CA ASN A 134 1.55 4.47 19.11
C ASN A 134 0.17 4.43 19.81
N ASP A 135 -0.70 5.37 19.46
CA ASP A 135 -2.01 5.55 20.11
C ASP A 135 -3.14 4.94 19.28
N MET A 136 -2.87 4.67 18.00
CA MET A 136 -3.85 4.12 17.05
C MET A 136 -3.27 2.92 16.31
N ASP A 137 -4.08 1.89 16.15
CA ASP A 137 -3.74 0.76 15.31
C ASP A 137 -3.81 1.18 13.82
N VAL A 138 -2.63 1.39 13.24
CA VAL A 138 -2.44 1.79 11.84
C VAL A 138 -1.91 0.65 10.97
N LEU A 139 -1.59 -0.50 11.56
CA LEU A 139 -1.11 -1.69 10.85
C LEU A 139 -2.21 -2.76 10.85
N MET A 140 -3.03 -2.74 9.82
CA MET A 140 -4.23 -3.56 9.70
C MET A 140 -3.93 -4.84 8.89
N MET A 141 -3.87 -5.97 9.58
CA MET A 141 -3.37 -7.23 9.04
C MET A 141 -4.50 -8.23 8.73
N LYS A 142 -4.24 -9.16 7.82
CA LYS A 142 -5.14 -10.28 7.57
C LYS A 142 -5.24 -11.18 8.81
N ASN A 143 -6.43 -11.74 9.03
CA ASN A 143 -6.79 -12.59 10.17
C ASN A 143 -6.85 -11.86 11.52
N GLU A 144 -6.53 -10.58 11.57
CA GLU A 144 -6.84 -9.74 12.70
C GLU A 144 -8.33 -9.37 12.65
N LYS A 145 -9.01 -9.39 13.79
CA LYS A 145 -10.45 -9.01 13.91
C LYS A 145 -11.36 -9.70 12.85
N GLY A 146 -10.98 -10.89 12.38
CA GLY A 146 -11.72 -11.64 11.36
C GLY A 146 -11.56 -11.12 9.93
N TRP A 147 -10.62 -10.22 9.66
CA TRP A 147 -10.37 -9.71 8.32
C TRP A 147 -9.79 -10.78 7.38
N THR A 148 -10.32 -10.82 6.17
CA THR A 148 -9.88 -11.73 5.10
C THR A 148 -8.83 -11.07 4.20
N SER A 149 -8.56 -11.70 3.05
CA SER A 149 -7.71 -11.09 2.01
C SER A 149 -8.35 -9.86 1.35
N ASP A 150 -9.70 -9.74 1.39
CA ASP A 150 -10.38 -8.54 0.93
C ASP A 150 -10.10 -7.37 1.87
N LYS A 151 -9.46 -6.34 1.33
CA LYS A 151 -9.09 -5.13 2.07
C LYS A 151 -10.24 -4.13 2.26
N THR A 152 -11.40 -4.40 1.68
CA THR A 152 -12.55 -3.46 1.70
C THR A 152 -13.00 -3.12 3.11
N SER A 153 -13.17 -4.12 3.98
CA SER A 153 -13.62 -3.91 5.36
C SER A 153 -12.65 -3.04 6.19
N ARG A 154 -11.34 -3.17 5.93
CA ARG A 154 -10.29 -2.36 6.56
C ARG A 154 -10.34 -0.91 6.05
N ARG A 155 -10.48 -0.70 4.73
CA ARG A 155 -10.71 0.64 4.15
C ARG A 155 -12.00 1.28 4.68
N ASP A 156 -13.07 0.50 4.81
CA ASP A 156 -14.36 0.96 5.35
C ASP A 156 -14.29 1.35 6.85
N LEU A 157 -13.36 0.76 7.60
CA LEU A 157 -13.11 1.21 8.98
C LEU A 157 -12.38 2.56 9.00
N ILE A 158 -11.37 2.73 8.15
CA ILE A 158 -10.59 3.97 8.05
C ILE A 158 -11.47 5.14 7.61
N LYS A 159 -12.34 4.97 6.59
CA LYS A 159 -13.17 6.04 6.04
C LYS A 159 -14.15 6.66 7.02
N LYS A 160 -14.51 5.97 8.11
CA LYS A 160 -15.42 6.49 9.14
C LYS A 160 -14.85 7.70 9.88
N ASN A 161 -13.52 7.74 10.02
CA ASN A 161 -12.84 8.75 10.84
C ASN A 161 -11.81 9.57 10.05
N PHE A 162 -11.54 9.21 8.78
CA PHE A 162 -10.52 9.84 7.97
C PHE A 162 -10.99 10.06 6.53
N ARG A 163 -10.57 11.18 5.96
CA ARG A 163 -10.66 11.45 4.54
C ARG A 163 -9.42 10.85 3.86
N VAL A 164 -9.61 9.76 3.12
CA VAL A 164 -8.49 9.09 2.45
C VAL A 164 -8.12 9.85 1.19
N ILE A 165 -6.91 10.41 1.13
CA ILE A 165 -6.46 11.22 0.01
C ILE A 165 -5.66 10.46 -1.03
N HIS A 166 -4.88 9.45 -0.64
CA HIS A 166 -4.14 8.58 -1.57
C HIS A 166 -4.27 7.11 -1.14
N ILE A 167 -4.22 6.22 -2.14
CA ILE A 167 -4.09 4.77 -1.94
C ILE A 167 -2.92 4.27 -2.78
N PHE A 168 -2.12 3.38 -2.20
CA PHE A 168 -0.99 2.71 -2.86
C PHE A 168 -1.13 1.20 -2.75
N GLY A 169 -0.74 0.51 -3.80
CA GLY A 169 -0.71 -0.95 -3.85
C GLY A 169 -0.03 -1.44 -5.11
N ASP A 170 0.25 -2.72 -5.17
CA ASP A 170 0.79 -3.42 -6.35
C ASP A 170 -0.29 -4.27 -7.05
N GLN A 171 -1.46 -4.41 -6.40
CA GLN A 171 -2.59 -5.19 -6.90
C GLN A 171 -3.85 -4.34 -7.06
N LEU A 172 -4.68 -4.67 -8.06
CA LEU A 172 -5.93 -3.95 -8.30
C LEU A 172 -6.87 -3.99 -7.08
N ASP A 173 -6.80 -5.06 -6.30
CA ASP A 173 -7.61 -5.28 -5.09
C ASP A 173 -7.26 -4.33 -3.94
N ASP A 174 -6.13 -3.64 -4.01
CA ASP A 174 -5.77 -2.60 -3.06
C ASP A 174 -6.66 -1.36 -3.19
N PHE A 175 -7.16 -1.12 -4.39
CA PHE A 175 -7.93 0.07 -4.77
C PHE A 175 -9.43 -0.20 -4.86
N ILE A 176 -9.80 -1.35 -5.40
CA ILE A 176 -11.18 -1.72 -5.75
C ILE A 176 -11.58 -2.94 -4.91
N PRO A 177 -12.84 -3.03 -4.44
CA PRO A 177 -13.30 -4.22 -3.72
C PRO A 177 -13.07 -5.51 -4.52
N LEU A 178 -12.57 -6.55 -3.87
CA LEU A 178 -12.23 -7.84 -4.49
C LEU A 178 -13.39 -8.46 -5.28
N GLN A 179 -14.63 -8.30 -4.79
CA GLN A 179 -15.84 -8.80 -5.46
C GLN A 179 -16.11 -8.09 -6.80
N LYS A 180 -15.54 -6.91 -7.01
CA LYS A 180 -15.63 -6.14 -8.26
C LYS A 180 -14.42 -6.38 -9.16
N THR A 181 -13.33 -6.93 -8.63
CA THR A 181 -12.19 -7.30 -9.45
C THR A 181 -12.53 -8.56 -10.22
N ALA A 182 -12.78 -8.37 -11.49
CA ALA A 182 -13.19 -9.43 -12.37
C ALA A 182 -12.14 -10.53 -12.49
N THR A 183 -12.59 -11.75 -12.64
CA THR A 183 -11.74 -12.95 -12.69
C THR A 183 -11.01 -13.13 -14.02
N ASN A 184 -11.39 -12.38 -15.07
CA ASN A 184 -10.74 -12.47 -16.38
C ASN A 184 -9.99 -11.17 -16.75
N ILE A 185 -8.97 -11.31 -17.59
CA ILE A 185 -8.07 -10.23 -17.99
C ILE A 185 -8.81 -9.06 -18.66
N THR A 186 -9.80 -9.35 -19.50
CA THR A 186 -10.55 -8.31 -20.23
C THR A 186 -11.33 -7.42 -19.27
N SER A 187 -12.02 -8.01 -18.31
CA SER A 187 -12.78 -7.27 -17.30
C SER A 187 -11.88 -6.48 -16.35
N ARG A 188 -10.69 -7.02 -16.01
CA ARG A 188 -9.68 -6.26 -15.21
C ARG A 188 -9.16 -5.05 -15.97
N LYS A 189 -8.88 -5.18 -17.27
CA LYS A 189 -8.51 -4.03 -18.13
C LYS A 189 -9.61 -2.97 -18.17
N ALA A 190 -10.87 -3.38 -18.35
CA ALA A 190 -11.99 -2.45 -18.35
C ALA A 190 -12.12 -1.65 -17.04
N LEU A 191 -11.80 -2.26 -15.89
CA LEU A 191 -11.77 -1.55 -14.61
C LEU A 191 -10.64 -0.49 -14.55
N ILE A 192 -9.48 -0.76 -15.15
CA ILE A 192 -8.40 0.24 -15.23
C ILE A 192 -8.88 1.46 -16.03
N ASP A 193 -9.50 1.23 -17.19
CA ASP A 193 -10.02 2.30 -18.05
C ASP A 193 -11.15 3.08 -17.37
N GLN A 194 -12.05 2.38 -16.67
CA GLN A 194 -13.17 2.99 -15.92
C GLN A 194 -12.72 4.01 -14.88
N TYR A 195 -11.57 3.78 -14.25
CA TYR A 195 -11.04 4.62 -13.20
C TYR A 195 -9.78 5.39 -13.63
N SER A 196 -9.67 5.69 -14.93
CA SER A 196 -8.51 6.38 -15.52
C SER A 196 -8.14 7.67 -14.79
N ASP A 197 -9.13 8.43 -14.32
CA ASP A 197 -8.94 9.70 -13.61
C ASP A 197 -8.39 9.55 -12.18
N MET A 198 -8.36 8.33 -11.67
CA MET A 198 -7.81 8.06 -10.34
C MET A 198 -6.30 7.80 -10.36
N TRP A 199 -5.80 7.20 -11.45
CA TRP A 199 -4.41 6.78 -11.56
C TRP A 199 -3.46 7.95 -11.68
N GLY A 200 -2.43 7.97 -10.81
CA GLY A 200 -1.42 9.01 -10.78
C GLY A 200 -1.84 10.31 -10.07
N GLU A 201 -3.11 10.42 -9.67
CA GLU A 201 -3.62 11.52 -8.83
C GLU A 201 -3.95 11.05 -7.41
N LYS A 202 -4.80 10.04 -7.29
CA LYS A 202 -5.33 9.53 -6.03
C LYS A 202 -4.91 8.10 -5.76
N TRP A 203 -4.71 7.33 -6.83
CA TRP A 203 -4.28 5.95 -6.82
C TRP A 203 -2.91 5.78 -7.44
N TYR A 204 -2.03 5.10 -6.74
CA TYR A 204 -0.62 4.91 -7.10
C TYR A 204 -0.29 3.44 -7.13
N MET A 205 -0.29 2.87 -8.36
CA MET A 205 0.05 1.47 -8.59
C MET A 205 1.55 1.30 -8.65
N LEU A 206 2.10 0.43 -7.80
CA LEU A 206 3.49 -0.01 -7.85
C LEU A 206 3.62 -1.20 -8.82
N ILE A 207 4.74 -1.29 -9.49
CA ILE A 207 5.04 -2.44 -10.34
C ILE A 207 5.54 -3.57 -9.45
N ASN A 208 4.87 -4.72 -9.50
CA ASN A 208 5.37 -5.93 -8.90
C ASN A 208 6.06 -6.77 -9.99
N PRO A 209 7.40 -6.92 -9.97
CA PRO A 209 8.11 -7.68 -10.99
C PRO A 209 8.18 -9.18 -10.67
N MET A 210 7.60 -9.62 -9.55
CA MET A 210 7.87 -10.93 -8.98
C MET A 210 6.72 -11.93 -9.19
N TYR A 211 5.45 -11.49 -9.21
CA TYR A 211 4.26 -12.36 -9.40
C TYR A 211 3.06 -11.64 -9.99
#